data_0fdedffebae4bc4e73c523e78d801381
#
_entry.id   0fdedffebae4bc4e73c523e78d801381
#
_cell.length_a   1.000
_cell.length_b   1.000
_cell.length_c   1.000
_cell.angle_alpha   90.00
_cell.angle_beta   90.00
_cell.angle_gamma   90.00
#
_symmetry.space_group_name_H-M   'P 1'
#
loop_
_entity.id
_entity.type
_entity.pdbx_description
1 polymer ?
#
loop_
_entity_poly.entity_id
_entity_poly.type
_entity_poly.pdbx_seq_one_letter_code
_entity_poly.pdbx_strand_id
1 'polypeptide(L)'
;MTDDYGDIFRDAYALLHGGRGDEPDDTSDHRAGEGLEEYLARSRAEAVGATRKRLLGATPPVALEKAHRLLIDLLQNAAIGDEALAQQVAAYQCGNFHESVAHSERLHELVAESARLDRELITELRGLPADVAAALGIGGLWE
;
A
#
# COMPACT_ATOMS: atom_id res chain seq x y z
N MET A 1 24.37 -5.17 -2.70
CA MET A 1 23.74 -5.92 -1.62
C MET A 1 22.28 -6.10 -1.93
N THR A 2 21.84 -7.35 -2.03
CA THR A 2 20.42 -7.64 -2.27
C THR A 2 19.67 -7.60 -0.95
N ASP A 3 18.53 -6.91 -0.93
CA ASP A 3 17.65 -6.92 0.22
C ASP A 3 17.14 -8.34 0.46
N ASP A 4 17.09 -8.73 1.72
CA ASP A 4 16.45 -9.98 2.10
C ASP A 4 14.96 -9.90 1.76
N TYR A 5 14.38 -10.97 1.23
CA TYR A 5 12.96 -11.01 0.91
C TYR A 5 12.09 -10.67 2.12
N GLY A 6 12.47 -11.15 3.30
CA GLY A 6 11.75 -10.83 4.54
C GLY A 6 11.68 -9.34 4.81
N ASP A 7 12.76 -8.62 4.55
CA ASP A 7 12.79 -7.17 4.73
C ASP A 7 11.86 -6.47 3.73
N ILE A 8 11.91 -6.88 2.46
CA ILE A 8 11.03 -6.32 1.43
C ILE A 8 9.57 -6.57 1.78
N PHE A 9 9.24 -7.78 2.20
CA PHE A 9 7.88 -8.16 2.58
C PHE A 9 7.40 -7.33 3.78
N ARG A 10 8.22 -7.21 4.82
CA ARG A 10 7.86 -6.46 6.01
C ARG A 10 7.66 -4.98 5.71
N ASP A 11 8.53 -4.39 4.90
CA ASP A 11 8.40 -2.98 4.50
C ASP A 11 7.09 -2.74 3.74
N ALA A 12 6.75 -3.65 2.82
CA ALA A 12 5.52 -3.55 2.06
C ALA A 12 4.28 -3.69 2.95
N TYR A 13 4.30 -4.67 3.87
CA TYR A 13 3.20 -4.89 4.80
C TYR A 13 3.01 -3.68 5.73
N ALA A 14 4.11 -3.16 6.28
CA ALA A 14 4.07 -2.00 7.17
C ALA A 14 3.52 -0.75 6.45
N LEU A 15 3.89 -0.56 5.20
CA LEU A 15 3.39 0.57 4.39
C LEU A 15 1.87 0.49 4.22
N LEU A 16 1.32 -0.71 4.03
CA LEU A 16 -0.12 -0.91 3.90
C LEU A 16 -0.87 -0.73 5.22
N HIS A 17 -0.24 -1.11 6.33
CA HIS A 17 -0.89 -1.17 7.64
C HIS A 17 -0.48 -0.03 8.56
N GLY A 18 -0.15 1.10 8.00
CA GLY A 18 -0.02 2.31 8.75
C GLY A 18 1.37 2.72 9.15
N GLY A 19 2.35 2.52 8.29
CA GLY A 19 3.71 3.00 8.50
C GLY A 19 3.78 4.51 8.66
N ARG A 20 3.21 5.00 9.73
CA ARG A 20 3.02 6.43 9.95
C ARG A 20 4.23 7.15 10.48
N GLY A 21 5.19 6.40 11.00
CA GLY A 21 6.44 6.98 11.43
C GLY A 21 7.20 7.65 10.32
N ASP A 22 6.82 7.36 9.09
CA ASP A 22 7.51 7.84 7.91
C ASP A 22 6.78 8.98 7.21
N GLU A 23 5.86 9.66 7.90
CA GLU A 23 5.28 10.87 7.35
C GLU A 23 6.39 11.89 7.12
N PRO A 24 6.51 12.43 5.90
CA PRO A 24 7.58 13.39 5.65
C PRO A 24 7.34 14.68 6.42
N ASP A 25 8.25 15.02 7.32
CA ASP A 25 8.26 16.33 7.96
C ASP A 25 8.68 17.41 6.97
N ASP A 26 9.30 16.99 5.88
CA ASP A 26 9.81 17.88 4.85
C ASP A 26 8.81 17.97 3.70
N THR A 27 8.27 19.15 3.49
CA THR A 27 7.33 19.43 2.41
C THR A 27 8.00 20.11 1.22
N SER A 28 9.30 19.95 1.07
CA SER A 28 10.05 20.57 -0.03
C SER A 28 9.56 20.12 -1.41
N ASP A 29 8.99 18.91 -1.52
CA ASP A 29 8.40 18.40 -2.74
C ASP A 29 7.00 18.95 -3.03
N HIS A 30 6.47 19.76 -2.14
CA HIS A 30 5.13 20.30 -2.28
C HIS A 30 5.05 21.20 -3.51
N ARG A 31 4.14 20.86 -4.41
CA ARG A 31 3.97 21.60 -5.66
C ARG A 31 3.17 22.88 -5.41
N ALA A 32 3.48 23.93 -6.20
CA ALA A 32 2.74 25.17 -6.12
C ALA A 32 1.25 24.92 -6.38
N GLY A 33 0.39 25.42 -5.48
CA GLY A 33 -1.06 25.21 -5.59
C GLY A 33 -1.56 23.86 -5.11
N GLU A 34 -0.67 22.96 -4.71
CA GLU A 34 -1.04 21.64 -4.19
C GLU A 34 -1.42 21.77 -2.71
N GLY A 35 -2.58 21.25 -2.32
CA GLY A 35 -2.97 21.18 -0.93
C GLY A 35 -2.18 20.09 -0.19
N LEU A 36 -2.14 20.17 1.15
CA LEU A 36 -1.42 19.19 1.95
C LEU A 36 -1.96 17.79 1.74
N GLU A 37 -3.28 17.63 1.66
CA GLU A 37 -3.92 16.32 1.44
C GLU A 37 -3.55 15.74 0.08
N GLU A 38 -3.51 16.56 -0.97
CA GLU A 38 -3.05 16.13 -2.29
C GLU A 38 -1.60 15.69 -2.26
N TYR A 39 -0.77 16.47 -1.58
CA TYR A 39 0.65 16.17 -1.45
C TYR A 39 0.86 14.82 -0.75
N LEU A 40 0.18 14.60 0.38
CA LEU A 40 0.33 13.37 1.15
C LEU A 40 -0.17 12.15 0.35
N ALA A 41 -1.29 12.28 -0.34
CA ALA A 41 -1.83 11.20 -1.18
C ALA A 41 -0.88 10.87 -2.32
N ARG A 42 -0.33 11.88 -2.99
CA ARG A 42 0.62 11.68 -4.09
C ARG A 42 1.92 11.03 -3.59
N SER A 43 2.47 11.53 -2.48
CA SER A 43 3.70 10.98 -1.89
C SER A 43 3.51 9.52 -1.50
N ARG A 44 2.36 9.19 -0.93
CA ARG A 44 2.06 7.81 -0.55
C ARG A 44 1.91 6.93 -1.79
N ALA A 45 1.25 7.40 -2.83
CA ALA A 45 1.10 6.65 -4.07
C ALA A 45 2.47 6.34 -4.72
N GLU A 46 3.38 7.31 -4.69
CA GLU A 46 4.74 7.12 -5.20
C GLU A 46 5.51 6.08 -4.38
N ALA A 47 5.41 6.15 -3.04
CA ALA A 47 6.06 5.18 -2.15
C ALA A 47 5.50 3.77 -2.35
N VAL A 48 4.20 3.64 -2.46
CA VAL A 48 3.53 2.36 -2.70
C VAL A 48 3.95 1.78 -4.05
N GLY A 49 4.00 2.61 -5.09
CA GLY A 49 4.46 2.19 -6.42
C GLY A 49 5.90 1.70 -6.44
N ALA A 50 6.79 2.40 -5.74
CA ALA A 50 8.19 2.00 -5.62
C ALA A 50 8.34 0.67 -4.87
N THR A 51 7.60 0.51 -3.77
CA THR A 51 7.59 -0.72 -2.98
C THR A 51 7.06 -1.89 -3.79
N ARG A 52 5.99 -1.67 -4.56
CA ARG A 52 5.43 -2.68 -5.45
C ARG A 52 6.45 -3.14 -6.48
N LYS A 53 7.21 -2.21 -7.07
CA LYS A 53 8.29 -2.54 -8.01
C LYS A 53 9.36 -3.40 -7.38
N ARG A 54 9.79 -3.09 -6.15
CA ARG A 54 10.76 -3.91 -5.43
C ARG A 54 10.24 -5.32 -5.24
N LEU A 55 8.98 -5.44 -4.85
CA LEU A 55 8.35 -6.73 -4.60
C LEU A 55 8.20 -7.54 -5.89
N LEU A 56 7.83 -6.90 -7.00
CA LEU A 56 7.74 -7.56 -8.31
C LEU A 56 9.08 -8.10 -8.78
N GLY A 57 10.17 -7.41 -8.44
CA GLY A 57 11.52 -7.83 -8.78
C GLY A 57 12.10 -8.90 -7.86
N ALA A 58 11.43 -9.19 -6.74
CA ALA A 58 11.90 -10.17 -5.77
C ALA A 58 11.31 -11.55 -6.06
N THR A 59 12.07 -12.60 -5.74
CA THR A 59 11.61 -13.98 -5.88
C THR A 59 11.14 -14.49 -4.53
N PRO A 60 9.84 -14.78 -4.36
CA PRO A 60 9.35 -15.28 -3.08
C PRO A 60 9.72 -16.73 -2.85
N PRO A 61 9.91 -17.14 -1.58
CA PRO A 61 9.94 -18.57 -1.25
C PRO A 61 8.63 -19.25 -1.67
N VAL A 62 8.68 -20.54 -1.95
CA VAL A 62 7.50 -21.29 -2.41
C VAL A 62 6.31 -21.14 -1.45
N ALA A 63 6.59 -21.17 -0.14
CA ALA A 63 5.55 -21.05 0.88
C ALA A 63 4.86 -19.68 0.88
N LEU A 64 5.47 -18.66 0.27
CA LEU A 64 4.96 -17.30 0.26
C LEU A 64 4.44 -16.84 -1.11
N GLU A 65 4.40 -17.73 -2.11
CA GLU A 65 3.99 -17.31 -3.46
C GLU A 65 2.60 -16.69 -3.49
N LYS A 66 1.63 -17.28 -2.78
CA LYS A 66 0.28 -16.75 -2.72
C LYS A 66 0.23 -15.43 -1.94
N ALA A 67 0.89 -15.38 -0.79
CA ALA A 67 0.97 -14.16 0.02
C ALA A 67 1.66 -13.04 -0.76
N HIS A 68 2.69 -13.36 -1.52
CA HIS A 68 3.40 -12.41 -2.38
C HIS A 68 2.46 -11.78 -3.41
N ARG A 69 1.65 -12.58 -4.09
CA ARG A 69 0.68 -12.07 -5.08
C ARG A 69 -0.39 -11.21 -4.42
N LEU A 70 -0.90 -11.64 -3.27
CA LEU A 70 -1.90 -10.87 -2.53
C LEU A 70 -1.34 -9.52 -2.11
N LEU A 71 -0.10 -9.49 -1.65
CA LEU A 71 0.55 -8.24 -1.24
C LEU A 71 0.76 -7.29 -2.42
N ILE A 72 1.14 -7.81 -3.59
CA ILE A 72 1.27 -7.01 -4.81
C ILE A 72 -0.08 -6.40 -5.20
N ASP A 73 -1.15 -7.21 -5.16
CA ASP A 73 -2.49 -6.73 -5.49
C ASP A 73 -2.96 -5.65 -4.51
N LEU A 74 -2.67 -5.83 -3.22
CA LEU A 74 -2.98 -4.83 -2.20
C LEU A 74 -2.23 -3.52 -2.45
N LEU A 75 -0.95 -3.59 -2.79
CA LEU A 75 -0.16 -2.41 -3.10
C LEU A 75 -0.69 -1.69 -4.34
N GLN A 76 -1.11 -2.45 -5.36
CA GLN A 76 -1.71 -1.86 -6.55
C GLN A 76 -3.01 -1.13 -6.20
N ASN A 77 -3.89 -1.75 -5.42
CA ASN A 77 -5.13 -1.12 -5.00
C ASN A 77 -4.88 0.11 -4.14
N ALA A 78 -3.87 0.08 -3.27
CA ALA A 78 -3.50 1.23 -2.46
C ALA A 78 -3.02 2.39 -3.33
N ALA A 79 -2.20 2.13 -4.34
CA ALA A 79 -1.73 3.17 -5.25
C ALA A 79 -2.88 3.80 -6.04
N ILE A 80 -3.80 2.97 -6.56
CA ILE A 80 -4.97 3.46 -7.29
C ILE A 80 -5.87 4.28 -6.35
N GLY A 81 -6.05 3.80 -5.12
CA GLY A 81 -6.87 4.50 -4.12
C GLY A 81 -6.28 5.84 -3.72
N ASP A 82 -4.98 5.91 -3.50
CA ASP A 82 -4.31 7.16 -3.14
C ASP A 82 -4.38 8.17 -4.29
N GLU A 83 -4.24 7.72 -5.52
CA GLU A 83 -4.39 8.58 -6.68
C GLU A 83 -5.84 9.07 -6.83
N ALA A 84 -6.82 8.19 -6.63
CA ALA A 84 -8.24 8.56 -6.67
C ALA A 84 -8.58 9.58 -5.58
N LEU A 85 -7.99 9.43 -4.39
CA LEU A 85 -8.17 10.38 -3.29
C LEU A 85 -7.61 11.76 -3.67
N ALA A 86 -6.43 11.82 -4.27
CA ALA A 86 -5.84 13.07 -4.72
C ALA A 86 -6.74 13.74 -5.77
N GLN A 87 -7.29 12.97 -6.71
CA GLN A 87 -8.20 13.47 -7.72
C GLN A 87 -9.52 13.96 -7.12
N GLN A 88 -10.03 13.25 -6.11
CA GLN A 88 -11.25 13.66 -5.40
C GLN A 88 -11.06 15.01 -4.72
N VAL A 89 -9.94 15.18 -4.01
CA VAL A 89 -9.62 16.43 -3.31
C VAL A 89 -9.48 17.58 -4.32
N ALA A 90 -8.75 17.34 -5.42
CA ALA A 90 -8.57 18.36 -6.45
C ALA A 90 -9.91 18.76 -7.10
N ALA A 91 -10.76 17.78 -7.40
CA ALA A 91 -12.09 18.04 -7.98
C ALA A 91 -12.96 18.85 -7.01
N TYR A 92 -12.94 18.51 -5.74
CA TYR A 92 -13.69 19.24 -4.72
C TYR A 92 -13.22 20.68 -4.60
N GLN A 93 -11.91 20.90 -4.57
CA GLN A 93 -11.31 22.24 -4.47
C GLN A 93 -11.65 23.10 -5.70
N CYS A 94 -11.78 22.50 -6.86
CA CYS A 94 -12.17 23.20 -8.09
C CYS A 94 -13.68 23.39 -8.23
N GLY A 95 -14.47 22.93 -7.26
CA GLY A 95 -15.93 23.04 -7.32
C GLY A 95 -16.62 21.99 -8.19
N ASN A 96 -15.88 21.01 -8.67
CA ASN A 96 -16.44 19.92 -9.48
C ASN A 96 -16.92 18.78 -8.58
N PHE A 97 -18.05 19.01 -7.91
CA PHE A 97 -18.57 18.06 -6.91
C PHE A 97 -19.04 16.75 -7.52
N HIS A 98 -19.53 16.79 -8.75
CA HIS A 98 -19.99 15.58 -9.44
C HIS A 98 -18.82 14.61 -9.66
N GLU A 99 -17.70 15.11 -10.13
CA GLU A 99 -16.49 14.32 -10.32
C GLU A 99 -15.92 13.84 -8.97
N SER A 100 -15.97 14.69 -7.94
CA SER A 100 -15.55 14.32 -6.59
C SER A 100 -16.34 13.13 -6.05
N VAL A 101 -17.66 13.11 -6.27
CA VAL A 101 -18.52 12.00 -5.85
C VAL A 101 -18.15 10.72 -6.59
N ALA A 102 -17.89 10.81 -7.90
CA ALA A 102 -17.49 9.63 -8.69
C ALA A 102 -16.20 9.01 -8.17
N HIS A 103 -15.20 9.84 -7.82
CA HIS A 103 -13.96 9.35 -7.23
C HIS A 103 -14.18 8.72 -5.86
N SER A 104 -15.09 9.29 -5.06
CA SER A 104 -15.43 8.76 -3.74
C SER A 104 -16.05 7.36 -3.85
N GLU A 105 -16.95 7.14 -4.81
CA GLU A 105 -17.55 5.83 -5.04
C GLU A 105 -16.50 4.80 -5.42
N ARG A 106 -15.56 5.17 -6.28
CA ARG A 106 -14.46 4.31 -6.67
C ARG A 106 -13.59 3.93 -5.46
N LEU A 107 -13.32 4.89 -4.58
CA LEU A 107 -12.57 4.64 -3.35
C LEU A 107 -13.26 3.62 -2.45
N HIS A 108 -14.59 3.69 -2.31
CA HIS A 108 -15.35 2.72 -1.53
C HIS A 108 -15.20 1.31 -2.08
N GLU A 109 -15.27 1.15 -3.40
CA GLU A 109 -15.07 -0.15 -4.05
C GLU A 109 -13.68 -0.69 -3.82
N LEU A 110 -12.66 0.17 -3.93
CA LEU A 110 -11.26 -0.22 -3.70
C LEU A 110 -11.01 -0.61 -2.25
N VAL A 111 -11.63 0.10 -1.30
CA VAL A 111 -11.50 -0.23 0.13
C VAL A 111 -12.09 -1.61 0.41
N ALA A 112 -13.27 -1.91 -0.14
CA ALA A 112 -13.91 -3.20 0.04
C ALA A 112 -13.06 -4.34 -0.55
N GLU A 113 -12.53 -4.16 -1.74
CA GLU A 113 -11.66 -5.14 -2.38
C GLU A 113 -10.36 -5.33 -1.59
N SER A 114 -9.76 -4.24 -1.13
CA SER A 114 -8.54 -4.31 -0.32
C SER A 114 -8.78 -5.03 1.01
N ALA A 115 -9.93 -4.81 1.64
CA ALA A 115 -10.28 -5.52 2.87
C ALA A 115 -10.40 -7.02 2.64
N ARG A 116 -10.95 -7.44 1.51
CA ARG A 116 -11.05 -8.83 1.13
C ARG A 116 -9.66 -9.44 0.94
N LEU A 117 -8.81 -8.77 0.18
CA LEU A 117 -7.44 -9.23 -0.08
C LEU A 117 -6.61 -9.29 1.21
N ASP A 118 -6.80 -8.33 2.10
CA ASP A 118 -6.08 -8.30 3.38
C ASP A 118 -6.48 -9.49 4.27
N ARG A 119 -7.75 -9.83 4.32
CA ARG A 119 -8.21 -11.01 5.05
C ARG A 119 -7.59 -12.29 4.49
N GLU A 120 -7.53 -12.42 3.17
CA GLU A 120 -6.88 -13.55 2.52
C GLU A 120 -5.40 -13.60 2.84
N LEU A 121 -4.72 -12.45 2.81
CA LEU A 121 -3.30 -12.37 3.13
C LEU A 121 -3.02 -12.81 4.57
N ILE A 122 -3.79 -12.32 5.52
CA ILE A 122 -3.63 -12.69 6.93
C ILE A 122 -3.86 -14.19 7.11
N THR A 123 -4.86 -14.75 6.44
CA THR A 123 -5.12 -16.20 6.48
C THR A 123 -3.92 -16.99 5.98
N GLU A 124 -3.32 -16.55 4.86
CA GLU A 124 -2.12 -17.20 4.33
C GLU A 124 -0.93 -17.10 5.29
N LEU A 125 -0.72 -15.94 5.88
CA LEU A 125 0.39 -15.73 6.82
C LEU A 125 0.23 -16.58 8.09
N ARG A 126 -0.98 -16.69 8.60
CA ARG A 126 -1.26 -17.51 9.77
C ARG A 126 -1.11 -19.01 9.49
N GLY A 127 -1.27 -19.41 8.24
CA GLY A 127 -1.08 -20.79 7.82
C GLY A 127 0.36 -21.18 7.57
N LEU A 128 1.31 -20.26 7.63
CA LEU A 128 2.71 -20.57 7.38
C LEU A 128 3.30 -21.42 8.51
N PRO A 129 4.19 -22.37 8.20
CA PRO A 129 4.97 -23.04 9.23
C PRO A 129 5.76 -22.05 10.07
N ALA A 130 5.82 -22.28 11.38
CA ALA A 130 6.48 -21.35 12.30
C ALA A 130 7.95 -21.11 11.97
N ASP A 131 8.65 -22.13 11.49
CA ASP A 131 10.05 -22.02 11.09
C ASP A 131 10.23 -21.12 9.87
N VAL A 132 9.31 -21.18 8.91
CA VAL A 132 9.33 -20.32 7.73
C VAL A 132 9.08 -18.86 8.13
N ALA A 133 8.07 -18.61 8.94
CA ALA A 133 7.75 -17.29 9.42
C ALA A 133 8.92 -16.68 10.24
N ALA A 134 9.53 -17.47 11.08
CA ALA A 134 10.69 -17.04 11.90
C ALA A 134 11.90 -16.74 11.02
N ALA A 135 12.18 -17.57 10.03
CA ALA A 135 13.32 -17.37 9.13
C ALA A 135 13.20 -16.08 8.33
N LEU A 136 11.98 -15.65 8.01
CA LEU A 136 11.73 -14.44 7.25
C LEU A 136 11.50 -13.22 8.14
N GLY A 137 11.41 -13.42 9.45
CA GLY A 137 11.18 -12.33 10.40
C GLY A 137 9.79 -11.71 10.30
N ILE A 138 8.80 -12.48 9.84
CA ILE A 138 7.43 -11.99 9.63
C ILE A 138 6.43 -12.51 10.67
N GLY A 139 6.90 -13.27 11.65
CA GLY A 139 6.03 -13.98 12.60
C GLY A 139 5.13 -13.10 13.46
N GLY A 140 5.42 -11.81 13.59
CA GLY A 140 4.62 -10.90 14.41
C GLY A 140 3.81 -9.88 13.63
N LEU A 141 3.78 -9.95 12.31
CA LEU A 141 3.17 -8.90 11.50
C LEU A 141 1.65 -8.76 11.70
N TRP A 142 0.98 -9.84 12.07
CA TRP A 142 -0.48 -9.86 12.20
C TRP A 142 -0.96 -9.96 13.65
N GLU A 143 -0.08 -9.81 14.59
CA GLU A 143 -0.40 -9.82 16.02
C GLU A 143 -0.76 -8.44 16.56
#